data_e9a2cb5ca1c045fad8ee60efa31311de
#
_entry.id   e9a2cb5ca1c045fad8ee60efa31311de
#
_cell.length_a   1.000
_cell.length_b   1.000
_cell.length_c   1.000
_cell.angle_alpha   90.00
_cell.angle_beta   90.00
_cell.angle_gamma   90.00
#
_symmetry.space_group_name_H-M   'P 1'
#
loop_
_entity.id
_entity.type
_entity.pdbx_description
1 polymer ?
#
loop_
_entity_poly.entity_id
_entity_poly.type
_entity_poly.pdbx_seq_one_letter_code
_entity_poly.pdbx_strand_id
1 'polypeptide(L)'
;MTVVASAPESTLHIYTRVSTVVQADEGMSLEFQAESGFKRAKDLGFKPVLWNEGGKSSNHEDISKRPVLSQVYNKILSGEIKHLFVFEQSRLSRRDEVSSAFRSACNRNGVTLYTKDGTYDLSNSTDQFMKKIMDAVAELDNAQRAERSRLGKLARVKQGHWLGGPPPFGYSVEKKHLVVNKDEAEWVKRIFTEYANQTPTIDIKVLLDS
;
A
#
# COMPACT_ATOMS: atom_id res chain seq x y z
N MET A 1 31.42 20.30 -43.27
CA MET A 1 30.47 20.43 -42.16
C MET A 1 29.97 19.02 -41.81
N THR A 2 30.55 18.42 -40.79
CA THR A 2 30.16 17.09 -40.32
C THR A 2 28.92 17.27 -39.43
N VAL A 3 27.78 16.83 -39.88
CA VAL A 3 26.55 16.75 -39.07
C VAL A 3 26.82 15.68 -38.04
N VAL A 4 27.08 16.09 -36.80
CA VAL A 4 27.07 15.19 -35.64
C VAL A 4 25.62 14.79 -35.45
N ALA A 5 25.27 13.55 -35.81
CA ALA A 5 23.98 12.97 -35.48
C ALA A 5 23.85 13.01 -33.96
N SER A 6 22.92 13.82 -33.45
CA SER A 6 22.57 13.79 -32.04
C SER A 6 22.16 12.38 -31.66
N ALA A 7 22.78 11.81 -30.63
CA ALA A 7 22.33 10.52 -30.09
C ALA A 7 20.82 10.60 -29.80
N PRO A 8 20.07 9.52 -30.05
CA PRO A 8 18.64 9.52 -29.79
C PRO A 8 18.38 9.94 -28.34
N GLU A 9 17.56 10.98 -28.17
CA GLU A 9 17.22 11.53 -26.88
C GLU A 9 16.61 10.43 -26.00
N SER A 10 17.35 10.01 -24.97
CA SER A 10 16.89 8.95 -24.09
C SER A 10 15.59 9.37 -23.37
N THR A 11 14.61 8.48 -23.30
CA THR A 11 13.29 8.79 -22.74
C THR A 11 13.14 8.10 -21.39
N LEU A 12 12.75 8.84 -20.35
CA LEU A 12 12.35 8.30 -19.05
C LEU A 12 10.82 8.17 -18.99
N HIS A 13 10.34 6.96 -18.93
CA HIS A 13 8.93 6.66 -18.74
C HIS A 13 8.62 6.71 -17.23
N ILE A 14 7.68 7.55 -16.81
CA ILE A 14 7.33 7.81 -15.41
C ILE A 14 5.96 7.20 -15.16
N TYR A 15 5.89 6.16 -14.32
CA TYR A 15 4.65 5.52 -13.96
C TYR A 15 4.18 5.94 -12.56
N THR A 16 2.93 6.43 -12.48
CA THR A 16 2.32 6.92 -11.23
C THR A 16 1.02 6.19 -10.91
N ARG A 17 0.79 5.88 -9.64
CA ARG A 17 -0.44 5.26 -9.13
C ARG A 17 -0.67 5.56 -7.65
N VAL A 18 -1.93 5.77 -7.26
CA VAL A 18 -2.37 5.79 -5.85
C VAL A 18 -3.36 4.64 -5.60
N SER A 19 -3.40 4.13 -4.39
CA SER A 19 -4.47 3.23 -3.93
C SER A 19 -5.65 4.07 -3.49
N THR A 20 -6.87 3.70 -3.91
CA THR A 20 -8.12 4.46 -3.68
C THR A 20 -8.24 5.17 -2.33
N VAL A 21 -8.68 6.43 -2.39
CA VAL A 21 -9.46 7.26 -1.46
C VAL A 21 -8.83 7.74 -0.13
N VAL A 22 -7.85 7.10 0.50
CA VAL A 22 -7.45 7.46 1.87
C VAL A 22 -6.03 8.03 1.99
N GLN A 23 -5.26 8.11 0.92
CA GLN A 23 -3.87 8.58 0.98
C GLN A 23 -3.65 9.91 0.24
N ALA A 24 -4.52 10.89 0.53
CA ALA A 24 -4.24 12.30 0.26
C ALA A 24 -3.32 12.90 1.37
N ASP A 25 -3.03 12.14 2.41
CA ASP A 25 -2.17 12.56 3.51
C ASP A 25 -0.72 12.14 3.26
N GLU A 26 0.16 13.13 3.33
CA GLU A 26 1.61 13.04 3.44
C GLU A 26 2.39 12.54 2.20
N GLY A 27 2.49 13.40 1.16
CA GLY A 27 3.57 13.27 0.16
C GLY A 27 3.45 12.10 -0.84
N MET A 28 2.28 11.49 -0.95
CA MET A 28 2.04 10.33 -1.81
C MET A 28 1.06 10.59 -2.96
N SER A 29 0.76 11.88 -3.26
CA SER A 29 -0.13 12.26 -4.36
C SER A 29 0.44 11.86 -5.72
N LEU A 30 -0.42 11.76 -6.74
CA LEU A 30 0.01 11.48 -8.12
C LEU A 30 0.94 12.58 -8.63
N GLU A 31 0.67 13.82 -8.25
CA GLU A 31 1.45 15.00 -8.61
C GLU A 31 2.87 14.89 -8.04
N PHE A 32 3.00 14.59 -6.76
CA PHE A 32 4.30 14.42 -6.10
C PHE A 32 5.14 13.30 -6.73
N GLN A 33 4.51 12.16 -7.08
CA GLN A 33 5.18 11.08 -7.78
C GLN A 33 5.66 11.52 -9.17
N ALA A 34 4.81 12.26 -9.92
CA ALA A 34 5.14 12.78 -11.24
C ALA A 34 6.27 13.81 -11.18
N GLU A 35 6.20 14.77 -10.26
CA GLU A 35 7.25 15.77 -10.03
C GLU A 35 8.61 15.13 -9.71
N SER A 36 8.60 14.11 -8.85
CA SER A 36 9.82 13.34 -8.54
C SER A 36 10.40 12.68 -9.79
N GLY A 37 9.54 12.12 -10.65
CA GLY A 37 9.95 11.53 -11.92
C GLY A 37 10.45 12.57 -12.92
N PHE A 38 9.80 13.72 -13.04
CA PHE A 38 10.26 14.82 -13.90
C PHE A 38 11.60 15.39 -13.45
N LYS A 39 11.78 15.55 -12.15
CA LYS A 39 13.08 15.95 -11.58
C LYS A 39 14.17 14.94 -11.96
N ARG A 40 13.87 13.64 -11.79
CA ARG A 40 14.82 12.57 -12.16
C ARG A 40 15.15 12.58 -13.65
N ALA A 41 14.16 12.78 -14.53
CA ALA A 41 14.38 12.91 -15.96
C ALA A 41 15.30 14.09 -16.30
N LYS A 42 15.08 15.24 -15.67
CA LYS A 42 15.91 16.42 -15.82
C LYS A 42 17.36 16.17 -15.39
N ASP A 43 17.55 15.54 -14.22
CA ASP A 43 18.88 15.22 -13.67
C ASP A 43 19.66 14.27 -14.59
N LEU A 44 18.96 13.40 -15.32
CA LEU A 44 19.55 12.45 -16.27
C LEU A 44 19.66 13.00 -17.70
N GLY A 45 19.10 14.16 -17.99
CA GLY A 45 19.02 14.70 -19.35
C GLY A 45 18.09 13.90 -20.26
N PHE A 46 17.07 13.24 -19.72
CA PHE A 46 16.12 12.41 -20.45
C PHE A 46 14.82 13.17 -20.71
N LYS A 47 14.16 12.82 -21.82
CA LYS A 47 12.81 13.32 -22.13
C LYS A 47 11.77 12.58 -21.26
N PRO A 48 10.93 13.26 -20.47
CA PRO A 48 9.95 12.60 -19.64
C PRO A 48 8.70 12.20 -20.42
N VAL A 49 8.16 11.00 -20.14
CA VAL A 49 6.84 10.54 -20.62
C VAL A 49 6.06 10.00 -19.43
N LEU A 50 4.92 10.63 -19.10
CA LEU A 50 4.10 10.29 -17.95
C LEU A 50 3.04 9.22 -18.30
N TRP A 51 2.95 8.20 -17.46
CA TRP A 51 1.97 7.13 -17.45
C TRP A 51 1.18 7.16 -16.14
N ASN A 52 -0.01 7.74 -16.17
CA ASN A 52 -0.83 7.92 -14.97
C ASN A 52 -1.96 6.88 -14.91
N GLU A 53 -1.89 5.92 -13.97
CA GLU A 53 -2.94 4.92 -13.74
C GLU A 53 -4.15 5.49 -12.98
N GLY A 54 -3.99 6.62 -12.31
CA GLY A 54 -5.02 7.22 -11.47
C GLY A 54 -5.24 6.47 -10.15
N GLY A 55 -6.37 6.75 -9.52
CA GLY A 55 -6.79 6.20 -8.22
C GLY A 55 -7.82 5.07 -8.34
N LYS A 56 -7.72 4.15 -9.28
CA LYS A 56 -8.64 3.01 -9.35
C LYS A 56 -8.29 1.97 -8.29
N SER A 57 -9.32 1.43 -7.64
CA SER A 57 -9.27 0.49 -6.52
C SER A 57 -8.15 -0.56 -6.63
N SER A 58 -7.33 -0.67 -5.58
CA SER A 58 -6.22 -1.59 -5.46
C SER A 58 -6.63 -3.07 -5.35
N ASN A 59 -7.93 -3.38 -5.36
CA ASN A 59 -8.44 -4.76 -5.30
C ASN A 59 -8.26 -5.53 -6.62
N HIS A 60 -7.81 -4.86 -7.69
CA HIS A 60 -7.53 -5.50 -8.97
C HIS A 60 -6.01 -5.57 -9.18
N GLU A 61 -5.41 -6.62 -8.63
CA GLU A 61 -3.97 -6.88 -8.68
C GLU A 61 -3.52 -7.54 -9.98
N ASP A 62 -4.44 -7.82 -10.89
CA ASP A 62 -4.15 -8.38 -12.21
C ASP A 62 -3.72 -7.26 -13.18
N ILE A 63 -2.62 -7.47 -13.90
CA ILE A 63 -2.12 -6.54 -14.93
C ILE A 63 -3.20 -6.25 -15.98
N SER A 64 -4.04 -7.23 -16.34
CA SER A 64 -5.12 -7.08 -17.32
C SER A 64 -6.17 -6.04 -16.92
N LYS A 65 -6.33 -5.79 -15.62
CA LYS A 65 -7.27 -4.80 -15.05
C LYS A 65 -6.65 -3.43 -14.83
N ARG A 66 -5.39 -3.27 -15.20
CA ARG A 66 -4.59 -2.04 -15.08
C ARG A 66 -4.12 -1.60 -16.47
N PRO A 67 -4.97 -0.89 -17.21
CA PRO A 67 -4.76 -0.63 -18.64
C PRO A 67 -3.47 0.14 -18.91
N VAL A 68 -3.08 1.09 -18.05
CA VAL A 68 -1.85 1.86 -18.23
C VAL A 68 -0.63 1.00 -17.92
N LEU A 69 -0.64 0.22 -16.83
CA LEU A 69 0.45 -0.71 -16.52
C LEU A 69 0.60 -1.76 -17.61
N SER A 70 -0.52 -2.27 -18.16
CA SER A 70 -0.51 -3.23 -19.27
C SER A 70 0.18 -2.65 -20.52
N GLN A 71 -0.10 -1.39 -20.86
CA GLN A 71 0.58 -0.71 -21.97
C GLN A 71 2.07 -0.55 -21.69
N VAL A 72 2.47 -0.12 -20.50
CA VAL A 72 3.88 -0.01 -20.11
C VAL A 72 4.57 -1.38 -20.21
N TYR A 73 3.92 -2.43 -19.73
CA TYR A 73 4.43 -3.80 -19.79
C TYR A 73 4.66 -4.28 -21.24
N ASN A 74 3.67 -4.06 -22.10
CA ASN A 74 3.80 -4.42 -23.53
C ASN A 74 4.92 -3.64 -24.22
N LYS A 75 5.10 -2.36 -23.92
CA LYS A 75 6.20 -1.54 -24.45
C LYS A 75 7.58 -1.93 -23.87
N ILE A 76 7.64 -2.52 -22.71
CA ILE A 76 8.84 -3.16 -22.19
C ILE A 76 9.15 -4.42 -23.00
N LEU A 77 8.15 -5.26 -23.26
CA LEU A 77 8.30 -6.49 -24.03
C LEU A 77 8.71 -6.23 -25.48
N SER A 78 8.20 -5.16 -26.10
CA SER A 78 8.62 -4.73 -27.45
C SER A 78 10.00 -4.05 -27.49
N GLY A 79 10.60 -3.77 -26.32
CA GLY A 79 11.90 -3.12 -26.21
C GLY A 79 11.87 -1.60 -26.41
N GLU A 80 10.69 -0.99 -26.51
CA GLU A 80 10.51 0.46 -26.66
C GLU A 80 10.88 1.22 -25.38
N ILE A 81 10.64 0.64 -24.20
CA ILE A 81 10.99 1.24 -22.91
C ILE A 81 12.32 0.68 -22.42
N LYS A 82 13.30 1.55 -22.22
CA LYS A 82 14.62 1.21 -21.67
C LYS A 82 14.85 1.86 -20.29
N HIS A 83 14.13 2.93 -19.96
CA HIS A 83 14.25 3.65 -18.70
C HIS A 83 12.86 3.86 -18.11
N LEU A 84 12.62 3.31 -16.93
CA LEU A 84 11.35 3.40 -16.21
C LEU A 84 11.56 3.98 -14.81
N PHE A 85 10.82 5.03 -14.49
CA PHE A 85 10.74 5.56 -13.14
C PHE A 85 9.43 5.14 -12.47
N VAL A 86 9.55 4.66 -11.23
CA VAL A 86 8.43 4.46 -10.30
C VAL A 86 8.82 5.03 -8.94
N PHE A 87 7.94 5.77 -8.30
CA PHE A 87 8.26 6.39 -7.02
C PHE A 87 8.70 5.35 -5.98
N GLU A 88 7.94 4.25 -5.88
CA GLU A 88 8.27 3.06 -5.07
C GLU A 88 7.86 1.81 -5.84
N GLN A 89 8.57 0.71 -5.65
CA GLN A 89 8.26 -0.54 -6.36
C GLN A 89 6.88 -1.12 -5.97
N SER A 90 6.40 -0.84 -4.78
CA SER A 90 5.03 -1.16 -4.34
C SER A 90 3.95 -0.56 -5.26
N ARG A 91 4.29 0.45 -6.08
CA ARG A 91 3.37 1.03 -7.08
C ARG A 91 3.19 0.14 -8.30
N LEU A 92 4.15 -0.71 -8.61
CA LEU A 92 4.01 -1.70 -9.70
C LEU A 92 3.02 -2.79 -9.31
N SER A 93 3.25 -3.49 -8.21
CA SER A 93 2.31 -4.47 -7.65
C SER A 93 2.64 -4.79 -6.20
N ARG A 94 1.62 -5.22 -5.44
CA ARG A 94 1.78 -5.80 -4.10
C ARG A 94 1.88 -7.32 -4.14
N ARG A 95 1.51 -7.97 -5.26
CA ARG A 95 1.65 -9.42 -5.43
C ARG A 95 3.00 -9.75 -6.00
N ASP A 96 3.67 -10.71 -5.40
CA ASP A 96 4.99 -11.16 -5.81
C ASP A 96 5.00 -11.73 -7.24
N GLU A 97 3.94 -12.40 -7.66
CA GLU A 97 3.81 -12.98 -9.00
C GLU A 97 3.84 -11.91 -10.10
N VAL A 98 3.02 -10.87 -9.98
CA VAL A 98 2.95 -9.77 -10.96
C VAL A 98 4.24 -8.96 -10.94
N SER A 99 4.76 -8.67 -9.75
CA SER A 99 6.05 -7.98 -9.59
C SER A 99 7.20 -8.81 -10.16
N SER A 100 7.17 -10.12 -10.03
CA SER A 100 8.18 -11.03 -10.58
C SER A 100 8.14 -11.08 -12.10
N ALA A 101 6.94 -11.22 -12.69
CA ALA A 101 6.77 -11.20 -14.15
C ALA A 101 7.23 -9.87 -14.76
N PHE A 102 6.87 -8.75 -14.12
CA PHE A 102 7.28 -7.42 -14.56
C PHE A 102 8.81 -7.22 -14.47
N ARG A 103 9.42 -7.61 -13.34
CA ARG A 103 10.88 -7.60 -13.17
C ARG A 103 11.58 -8.48 -14.20
N SER A 104 11.06 -9.67 -14.46
CA SER A 104 11.61 -10.58 -15.48
C SER A 104 11.56 -9.97 -16.87
N ALA A 105 10.48 -9.28 -17.22
CA ALA A 105 10.37 -8.56 -18.50
C ALA A 105 11.38 -7.40 -18.58
N CYS A 106 11.50 -6.61 -17.53
CA CYS A 106 12.50 -5.52 -17.44
C CYS A 106 13.93 -6.07 -17.59
N ASN A 107 14.26 -7.15 -16.87
CA ASN A 107 15.57 -7.78 -16.92
C ASN A 107 15.90 -8.28 -18.34
N ARG A 108 14.98 -9.04 -18.96
CA ARG A 108 15.19 -9.59 -20.32
C ARG A 108 15.38 -8.52 -21.38
N ASN A 109 14.76 -7.36 -21.20
CA ASN A 109 14.81 -6.26 -22.18
C ASN A 109 15.80 -5.16 -21.81
N GLY A 110 16.64 -5.34 -20.78
CA GLY A 110 17.66 -4.39 -20.34
C GLY A 110 17.08 -3.05 -19.89
N VAL A 111 15.98 -3.08 -19.15
CA VAL A 111 15.32 -1.87 -18.61
C VAL A 111 15.98 -1.46 -17.31
N THR A 112 16.47 -0.22 -17.26
CA THR A 112 16.94 0.42 -16.02
C THR A 112 15.74 0.98 -15.25
N LEU A 113 15.59 0.54 -13.99
CA LEU A 113 14.54 1.02 -13.09
C LEU A 113 15.07 2.11 -12.17
N TYR A 114 14.38 3.24 -12.16
CA TYR A 114 14.65 4.37 -11.27
C TYR A 114 13.56 4.47 -10.20
N THR A 115 13.95 4.70 -8.97
CA THR A 115 13.04 4.96 -7.84
C THR A 115 13.49 6.20 -7.08
N LYS A 116 12.69 6.60 -6.08
CA LYS A 116 13.10 7.66 -5.14
C LYS A 116 14.41 7.32 -4.40
N ASP A 117 14.66 6.02 -4.15
CA ASP A 117 15.76 5.54 -3.33
C ASP A 117 17.04 5.22 -4.14
N GLY A 118 16.93 5.13 -5.47
CA GLY A 118 18.09 4.82 -6.30
C GLY A 118 17.78 4.39 -7.72
N THR A 119 18.83 3.95 -8.41
CA THR A 119 18.80 3.40 -9.77
C THR A 119 19.17 1.92 -9.68
N TYR A 120 18.41 1.08 -10.37
CA TYR A 120 18.59 -0.36 -10.40
C TYR A 120 18.70 -0.84 -11.84
N ASP A 121 19.88 -1.31 -12.21
CA ASP A 121 20.06 -2.07 -13.44
C ASP A 121 19.62 -3.52 -13.17
N LEU A 122 18.41 -3.86 -13.62
CA LEU A 122 17.84 -5.18 -13.41
C LEU A 122 18.51 -6.28 -14.25
N SER A 123 19.39 -5.94 -15.20
CA SER A 123 20.22 -6.89 -15.91
C SER A 123 21.47 -7.28 -15.13
N ASN A 124 21.88 -6.46 -14.16
CA ASN A 124 23.06 -6.71 -13.34
C ASN A 124 22.72 -7.64 -12.16
N SER A 125 23.37 -8.79 -12.10
CA SER A 125 23.16 -9.78 -11.03
C SER A 125 23.52 -9.24 -9.62
N THR A 126 24.50 -8.36 -9.53
CA THR A 126 24.91 -7.73 -8.26
C THR A 126 23.82 -6.78 -7.75
N ASP A 127 23.25 -5.95 -8.62
CA ASP A 127 22.16 -5.03 -8.26
C ASP A 127 20.90 -5.79 -7.88
N GLN A 128 20.60 -6.90 -8.58
CA GLN A 128 19.51 -7.80 -8.19
C GLN A 128 19.71 -8.42 -6.82
N PHE A 129 20.95 -8.85 -6.50
CA PHE A 129 21.28 -9.44 -5.22
C PHE A 129 21.21 -8.40 -4.09
N MET A 130 21.81 -7.22 -4.29
CA MET A 130 21.74 -6.13 -3.31
C MET A 130 20.30 -5.71 -3.04
N LYS A 131 19.48 -5.64 -4.10
CA LYS A 131 18.05 -5.34 -3.93
C LYS A 131 17.33 -6.40 -3.09
N LYS A 132 17.56 -7.68 -3.33
CA LYS A 132 16.95 -8.76 -2.51
C LYS A 132 17.34 -8.64 -1.04
N ILE A 133 18.60 -8.27 -0.74
CA ILE A 133 19.05 -8.02 0.63
C ILE A 133 18.28 -6.84 1.24
N MET A 134 18.16 -5.72 0.51
CA MET A 134 17.44 -4.53 1.00
C MET A 134 15.95 -4.82 1.24
N ASP A 135 15.32 -5.58 0.33
CA ASP A 135 13.91 -6.00 0.49
C ASP A 135 13.76 -6.90 1.74
N ALA A 136 14.67 -7.85 1.96
CA ALA A 136 14.66 -8.72 3.16
C ALA A 136 14.87 -7.94 4.47
N VAL A 137 15.76 -6.95 4.49
CA VAL A 137 15.95 -6.05 5.64
C VAL A 137 14.70 -5.24 5.92
N ALA A 138 14.06 -4.68 4.88
CA ALA A 138 12.81 -3.93 5.04
C ALA A 138 11.66 -4.80 5.58
N GLU A 139 11.58 -6.05 5.13
CA GLU A 139 10.61 -7.03 5.64
C GLU A 139 10.85 -7.35 7.12
N LEU A 140 12.12 -7.59 7.51
CA LEU A 140 12.49 -7.81 8.90
C LEU A 140 12.12 -6.61 9.78
N ASP A 141 12.42 -5.39 9.36
CA ASP A 141 12.05 -4.17 10.07
C ASP A 141 10.54 -4.04 10.27
N ASN A 142 9.75 -4.36 9.23
CA ASN A 142 8.30 -4.34 9.30
C ASN A 142 7.76 -5.40 10.28
N ALA A 143 8.30 -6.61 10.24
CA ALA A 143 7.95 -7.68 11.18
C ALA A 143 8.27 -7.28 12.64
N GLN A 144 9.42 -6.68 12.87
CA GLN A 144 9.80 -6.19 14.21
C GLN A 144 8.91 -5.05 14.70
N ARG A 145 8.49 -4.12 13.80
CA ARG A 145 7.53 -3.06 14.15
C ARG A 145 6.15 -3.63 14.50
N ALA A 146 5.68 -4.60 13.71
CA ALA A 146 4.41 -5.29 13.97
C ALA A 146 4.44 -6.00 15.33
N GLU A 147 5.50 -6.71 15.65
CA GLU A 147 5.67 -7.40 16.93
C GLU A 147 5.74 -6.42 18.10
N ARG A 148 6.51 -5.34 18.00
CA ARG A 148 6.53 -4.27 19.01
C ARG A 148 5.15 -3.66 19.24
N SER A 149 4.39 -3.41 18.16
CA SER A 149 3.01 -2.90 18.24
C SER A 149 2.10 -3.91 18.94
N ARG A 150 2.19 -5.20 18.60
CA ARG A 150 1.44 -6.29 19.22
C ARG A 150 1.71 -6.38 20.73
N LEU A 151 2.99 -6.40 21.11
CA LEU A 151 3.41 -6.45 22.51
C LEU A 151 2.96 -5.21 23.27
N GLY A 152 3.07 -4.02 22.68
CA GLY A 152 2.58 -2.78 23.26
C GLY A 152 1.06 -2.77 23.50
N LYS A 153 0.27 -3.32 22.55
CA LYS A 153 -1.17 -3.51 22.73
C LYS A 153 -1.47 -4.49 23.87
N LEU A 154 -0.78 -5.62 23.90
CA LEU A 154 -0.94 -6.65 24.94
C LEU A 154 -0.63 -6.10 26.33
N ALA A 155 0.44 -5.31 26.47
CA ALA A 155 0.80 -4.67 27.73
C ALA A 155 -0.31 -3.72 28.22
N ARG A 156 -0.90 -2.92 27.30
CA ARG A 156 -2.03 -2.02 27.64
C ARG A 156 -3.28 -2.79 28.07
N VAL A 157 -3.60 -3.90 27.38
CA VAL A 157 -4.73 -4.76 27.77
C VAL A 157 -4.51 -5.34 29.18
N LYS A 158 -3.30 -5.81 29.48
CA LYS A 158 -2.95 -6.31 30.82
C LYS A 158 -3.09 -5.23 31.91
N GLN A 159 -2.93 -3.96 31.54
CA GLN A 159 -3.18 -2.81 32.44
C GLN A 159 -4.67 -2.41 32.50
N GLY A 160 -5.55 -3.17 31.83
CA GLY A 160 -6.99 -2.88 31.79
C GLY A 160 -7.38 -1.74 30.84
N HIS A 161 -6.46 -1.29 29.97
CA HIS A 161 -6.77 -0.22 29.02
C HIS A 161 -7.65 -0.72 27.87
N TRP A 162 -8.67 0.04 27.52
CA TRP A 162 -9.43 -0.11 26.30
C TRP A 162 -8.60 0.35 25.08
N LEU A 163 -8.44 -0.50 24.08
CA LEU A 163 -7.53 -0.22 22.95
C LEU A 163 -8.15 0.66 21.84
N GLY A 164 -9.40 1.03 21.95
CA GLY A 164 -10.10 1.87 20.97
C GLY A 164 -11.33 1.19 20.37
N GLY A 165 -12.03 1.93 19.52
CA GLY A 165 -13.35 1.60 19.03
C GLY A 165 -14.46 1.97 20.02
N PRO A 166 -15.75 1.89 19.61
CA PRO A 166 -16.87 2.12 20.51
C PRO A 166 -16.87 1.07 21.63
N PRO A 167 -17.14 1.46 22.87
CA PRO A 167 -17.27 0.50 23.97
C PRO A 167 -18.48 -0.43 23.72
N PRO A 168 -18.48 -1.64 24.26
CA PRO A 168 -19.67 -2.49 24.27
C PRO A 168 -20.83 -1.79 25.00
N PHE A 169 -22.07 -2.07 24.57
CA PHE A 169 -23.27 -1.58 25.26
C PHE A 169 -23.26 -2.01 26.72
N GLY A 170 -23.58 -1.10 27.63
CA GLY A 170 -23.43 -1.29 29.08
C GLY A 170 -22.14 -0.73 29.67
N TYR A 171 -21.24 -0.21 28.79
CA TYR A 171 -19.96 0.36 29.22
C TYR A 171 -19.69 1.72 28.58
N SER A 172 -18.98 2.56 29.32
CA SER A 172 -18.38 3.82 28.86
C SER A 172 -16.85 3.74 28.94
N VAL A 173 -16.14 4.61 28.23
CA VAL A 173 -14.68 4.69 28.36
C VAL A 173 -14.29 5.91 29.16
N GLU A 174 -13.70 5.71 30.33
CA GLU A 174 -13.15 6.78 31.17
C GLU A 174 -11.65 6.53 31.39
N LYS A 175 -10.82 7.54 31.14
CA LYS A 175 -9.35 7.47 31.32
C LYS A 175 -8.72 6.20 30.70
N LYS A 176 -9.23 5.80 29.51
CA LYS A 176 -8.82 4.59 28.78
C LYS A 176 -9.23 3.25 29.42
N HIS A 177 -10.10 3.25 30.40
CA HIS A 177 -10.66 2.04 31.01
C HIS A 177 -12.14 1.92 30.69
N LEU A 178 -12.65 0.68 30.60
CA LEU A 178 -14.09 0.45 30.55
C LEU A 178 -14.68 0.65 31.94
N VAL A 179 -15.70 1.49 32.04
CA VAL A 179 -16.48 1.76 33.24
C VAL A 179 -17.92 1.37 32.96
N VAL A 180 -18.59 0.77 33.93
CA VAL A 180 -19.99 0.37 33.77
C VAL A 180 -20.88 1.61 33.63
N ASN A 181 -21.61 1.70 32.54
CA ASN A 181 -22.71 2.65 32.35
C ASN A 181 -23.96 2.08 33.05
N LYS A 182 -24.36 2.69 34.16
CA LYS A 182 -25.41 2.16 35.01
C LYS A 182 -26.75 2.01 34.27
N ASP A 183 -27.11 2.97 33.46
CA ASP A 183 -28.37 2.99 32.74
C ASP A 183 -28.46 1.88 31.70
N GLU A 184 -27.40 1.72 30.94
CA GLU A 184 -27.30 0.63 29.94
C GLU A 184 -27.07 -0.75 30.56
N ALA A 185 -26.35 -0.82 31.67
CA ALA A 185 -26.04 -2.08 32.36
C ALA A 185 -27.28 -2.79 32.90
N GLU A 186 -28.32 -2.06 33.28
CA GLU A 186 -29.61 -2.64 33.71
C GLU A 186 -30.28 -3.39 32.53
N TRP A 187 -30.25 -2.79 31.35
CA TRP A 187 -30.73 -3.42 30.13
C TRP A 187 -29.92 -4.67 29.77
N VAL A 188 -28.61 -4.61 29.87
CA VAL A 188 -27.74 -5.77 29.65
C VAL A 188 -28.09 -6.93 30.57
N LYS A 189 -28.25 -6.65 31.88
CA LYS A 189 -28.65 -7.65 32.87
C LYS A 189 -30.00 -8.25 32.52
N ARG A 190 -30.97 -7.42 32.18
CA ARG A 190 -32.31 -7.89 31.79
C ARG A 190 -32.25 -8.83 30.56
N ILE A 191 -31.50 -8.44 29.53
CA ILE A 191 -31.31 -9.27 28.33
C ILE A 191 -30.74 -10.63 28.70
N PHE A 192 -29.66 -10.68 29.49
CA PHE A 192 -29.05 -11.93 29.91
C PHE A 192 -29.95 -12.78 30.80
N THR A 193 -30.74 -12.17 31.66
CA THR A 193 -31.69 -12.87 32.52
C THR A 193 -32.80 -13.53 31.68
N GLU A 194 -33.40 -12.77 30.77
CA GLU A 194 -34.42 -13.31 29.85
C GLU A 194 -33.90 -14.44 28.99
N TYR A 195 -32.67 -14.26 28.44
CA TYR A 195 -32.02 -15.27 27.63
C TYR A 195 -31.74 -16.56 28.44
N ALA A 196 -31.29 -16.42 29.71
CA ALA A 196 -31.05 -17.54 30.60
C ALA A 196 -32.34 -18.29 30.95
N ASN A 197 -33.49 -17.57 30.99
CA ASN A 197 -34.84 -18.13 31.18
C ASN A 197 -35.41 -18.75 29.89
N GLN A 198 -34.62 -18.88 28.82
CA GLN A 198 -35.02 -19.45 27.53
C GLN A 198 -36.07 -18.60 26.79
N THR A 199 -36.25 -17.32 27.13
CA THR A 199 -37.08 -16.40 26.36
C THR A 199 -36.52 -16.25 24.95
N PRO A 200 -37.33 -16.45 23.88
CA PRO A 200 -36.89 -16.30 22.50
C PRO A 200 -36.31 -14.90 22.25
N THR A 201 -35.25 -14.83 21.47
CA THR A 201 -34.55 -13.52 21.19
C THR A 201 -35.47 -12.50 20.54
N ILE A 202 -36.49 -12.93 19.79
CA ILE A 202 -37.50 -12.07 19.17
C ILE A 202 -38.34 -11.36 20.25
N ASP A 203 -38.72 -12.09 21.32
CA ASP A 203 -39.53 -11.60 22.41
C ASP A 203 -38.71 -10.67 23.30
N ILE A 204 -37.40 -10.98 23.50
CA ILE A 204 -36.46 -10.08 24.19
C ILE A 204 -36.35 -8.76 23.43
N LYS A 205 -36.30 -8.79 22.09
CA LYS A 205 -36.29 -7.57 21.30
C LYS A 205 -37.55 -6.73 21.51
N VAL A 206 -38.73 -7.34 21.50
CA VAL A 206 -40.01 -6.64 21.73
C VAL A 206 -40.02 -5.96 23.12
N LEU A 207 -39.45 -6.62 24.13
CA LEU A 207 -39.30 -6.06 25.47
C LEU A 207 -38.35 -4.84 25.56
N LEU A 208 -37.43 -4.72 24.62
CA LEU A 208 -36.48 -3.61 24.56
C LEU A 208 -37.04 -2.42 23.75
N ASP A 209 -37.98 -2.67 22.84
CA ASP A 209 -38.60 -1.65 22.00
C ASP A 209 -39.86 -1.04 22.65
N SER A 210 -40.30 -1.56 23.81
CA SER A 210 -41.45 -1.10 24.60
C SER A 210 -41.04 -0.12 25.72
#